data_ea927f1074ef241a0617a03c4743801e
#
_entry.id   ea927f1074ef241a0617a03c4743801e
#
_cell.length_a   1.000
_cell.length_b   1.000
_cell.length_c   1.000
_cell.angle_alpha   90.00
_cell.angle_beta   90.00
_cell.angle_gamma   90.00
#
_symmetry.space_group_name_H-M   'P 1'
#
loop_
_entity.id
_entity.type
_entity.pdbx_description
1 polymer ?
#
loop_
_entity_poly.entity_id
_entity_poly.type
_entity_poly.pdbx_seq_one_letter_code
_entity_poly.pdbx_strand_id
1 'polypeptide(L)'
;MEIISPNNARVKEWAQLLEKKHRTRQHKYIVEGIHLVQEALRSDVAVETVAYDLDKGIPAELNGLDQVDQPVEWVPVSAAVIAKCTDTKTPQSVFAIVRKEERSAFPALLEQPDALVMVLDGVQDPGNVGTIIRSADAAGAAGVILGHGCADLYNPKTIRSTMGSLFHLPVIEGSLEELLPQAKSKGARLLSTSLDASLSCYTIDLRASTWLVIGNEGQGISAATARMVDESVFIPMQGQAESLNAAMASTVLLFEAMRQRN
;
A
#
# COMPACT_ATOMS: atom_id res chain seq x y z
N MET A 1 12.03 -10.64 27.91
CA MET A 1 11.91 -12.13 28.01
C MET A 1 12.20 -12.72 26.64
N GLU A 2 13.15 -13.65 26.52
CA GLU A 2 13.53 -14.26 25.24
C GLU A 2 12.54 -15.35 24.83
N ILE A 3 12.29 -15.48 23.50
CA ILE A 3 11.42 -16.53 22.96
C ILE A 3 12.21 -17.37 21.94
N ILE A 4 12.63 -18.56 22.36
CA ILE A 4 13.44 -19.48 21.55
C ILE A 4 12.59 -20.48 20.77
N SER A 5 11.49 -20.97 21.36
CA SER A 5 10.69 -22.04 20.78
C SER A 5 9.65 -21.53 19.78
N PRO A 6 9.65 -22.02 18.52
CA PRO A 6 8.58 -21.74 17.56
C PRO A 6 7.19 -22.23 17.99
N ASN A 7 7.13 -23.10 19.01
CA ASN A 7 5.88 -23.63 19.56
C ASN A 7 5.28 -22.77 20.69
N ASN A 8 5.98 -21.69 21.07
CA ASN A 8 5.45 -20.71 22.03
C ASN A 8 4.07 -20.20 21.56
N ALA A 9 3.13 -20.01 22.48
CA ALA A 9 1.77 -19.57 22.17
C ALA A 9 1.75 -18.22 21.43
N ARG A 10 2.58 -17.28 21.87
CA ARG A 10 2.70 -15.96 21.27
C ARG A 10 3.26 -16.02 19.84
N VAL A 11 4.23 -16.90 19.58
CA VAL A 11 4.77 -17.13 18.22
C VAL A 11 3.72 -17.73 17.29
N LYS A 12 2.89 -18.65 17.80
CA LYS A 12 1.76 -19.18 17.02
C LYS A 12 0.75 -18.10 16.66
N GLU A 13 0.49 -17.19 17.58
CA GLU A 13 -0.40 -16.03 17.36
C GLU A 13 0.17 -15.09 16.29
N TRP A 14 1.45 -14.75 16.37
CA TRP A 14 2.14 -13.94 15.35
C TRP A 14 2.12 -14.60 13.98
N ALA A 15 2.52 -15.88 13.88
CA ALA A 15 2.55 -16.62 12.63
C ALA A 15 1.16 -16.69 11.95
N GLN A 16 0.06 -16.70 12.70
CA GLN A 16 -1.28 -16.65 12.14
C GLN A 16 -1.54 -15.36 11.36
N LEU A 17 -0.85 -14.25 11.65
CA LEU A 17 -1.00 -12.98 10.93
C LEU A 17 -0.53 -13.05 9.47
N LEU A 18 0.16 -14.12 9.05
CA LEU A 18 0.44 -14.38 7.64
C LEU A 18 -0.86 -14.66 6.85
N GLU A 19 -1.94 -15.08 7.52
CA GLU A 19 -3.25 -15.34 6.91
C GLU A 19 -4.22 -14.17 7.08
N LYS A 20 -4.91 -13.76 6.01
CA LYS A 20 -5.87 -12.64 5.99
C LYS A 20 -6.93 -12.72 7.10
N LYS A 21 -7.54 -13.91 7.31
CA LYS A 21 -8.62 -14.08 8.30
C LYS A 21 -8.16 -13.73 9.73
N HIS A 22 -6.90 -14.01 10.05
CA HIS A 22 -6.36 -13.73 11.38
C HIS A 22 -5.98 -12.26 11.52
N ARG A 23 -5.44 -11.62 10.46
CA ARG A 23 -5.22 -10.16 10.43
C ARG A 23 -6.51 -9.39 10.67
N THR A 24 -7.58 -9.79 9.99
CA THR A 24 -8.91 -9.16 10.17
C THR A 24 -9.44 -9.35 11.59
N ARG A 25 -9.33 -10.57 12.16
CA ARG A 25 -9.85 -10.86 13.50
C ARG A 25 -9.06 -10.16 14.60
N GLN A 26 -7.73 -10.06 14.44
CA GLN A 26 -6.85 -9.52 15.48
C GLN A 26 -6.58 -8.02 15.29
N HIS A 27 -7.01 -7.43 14.17
CA HIS A 27 -6.70 -6.04 13.78
C HIS A 27 -5.19 -5.75 13.82
N LYS A 28 -4.37 -6.72 13.35
CA LYS A 28 -2.89 -6.65 13.35
C LYS A 28 -2.33 -7.23 12.08
N TYR A 29 -1.10 -6.85 11.76
CA TYR A 29 -0.33 -7.40 10.65
C TYR A 29 1.16 -7.46 10.99
N ILE A 30 1.93 -8.20 10.19
CA ILE A 30 3.37 -8.32 10.30
C ILE A 30 4.04 -7.41 9.29
N VAL A 31 5.07 -6.72 9.75
CA VAL A 31 6.02 -5.96 8.93
C VAL A 31 7.37 -6.65 9.02
N GLU A 32 7.89 -7.15 7.91
CA GLU A 32 9.12 -7.94 7.84
C GLU A 32 10.27 -7.12 7.25
N GLY A 33 11.40 -7.13 7.93
CA GLY A 33 12.66 -6.55 7.43
C GLY A 33 13.02 -5.20 8.04
N ILE A 34 14.34 -4.94 8.10
CA ILE A 34 14.93 -3.81 8.83
C ILE A 34 14.34 -2.48 8.36
N HIS A 35 14.37 -2.24 7.05
CA HIS A 35 13.87 -0.98 6.48
C HIS A 35 12.38 -0.73 6.79
N LEU A 36 11.53 -1.74 6.59
CA LEU A 36 10.09 -1.58 6.83
C LEU A 36 9.75 -1.41 8.31
N VAL A 37 10.48 -2.11 9.20
CA VAL A 37 10.34 -1.91 10.65
C VAL A 37 10.79 -0.50 11.06
N GLN A 38 11.87 0.01 10.45
CA GLN A 38 12.33 1.36 10.67
C GLN A 38 11.28 2.40 10.24
N GLU A 39 10.70 2.24 9.04
CA GLU A 39 9.63 3.13 8.55
C GLU A 39 8.39 3.08 9.45
N ALA A 40 7.97 1.89 9.88
CA ALA A 40 6.85 1.76 10.82
C ALA A 40 7.11 2.47 12.16
N LEU A 41 8.32 2.32 12.73
CA LEU A 41 8.69 2.97 13.99
C LEU A 41 8.82 4.49 13.89
N ARG A 42 9.09 5.03 12.69
CA ARG A 42 9.18 6.48 12.43
C ARG A 42 7.84 7.13 12.11
N SER A 43 6.83 6.33 11.83
CA SER A 43 5.48 6.80 11.51
C SER A 43 4.58 6.78 12.74
N ASP A 44 3.34 7.28 12.58
CA ASP A 44 2.34 7.34 13.65
C ASP A 44 1.60 6.00 13.88
N VAL A 45 1.97 4.92 13.16
CA VAL A 45 1.29 3.63 13.33
C VAL A 45 1.64 2.98 14.65
N ALA A 46 0.69 2.29 15.26
CA ALA A 46 0.87 1.63 16.54
C ALA A 46 1.67 0.32 16.40
N VAL A 47 2.99 0.39 16.56
CA VAL A 47 3.87 -0.77 16.66
C VAL A 47 3.77 -1.36 18.06
N GLU A 48 3.29 -2.61 18.18
CA GLU A 48 3.15 -3.27 19.48
C GLU A 48 4.42 -4.02 19.92
N THR A 49 5.04 -4.70 18.94
CA THR A 49 6.21 -5.56 19.22
C THR A 49 7.19 -5.49 18.08
N VAL A 50 8.46 -5.39 18.42
CA VAL A 50 9.58 -5.63 17.49
C VAL A 50 10.31 -6.89 17.95
N ALA A 51 10.26 -7.95 17.15
CA ALA A 51 10.98 -9.20 17.38
C ALA A 51 12.27 -9.21 16.58
N TYR A 52 13.41 -9.42 17.23
CA TYR A 52 14.73 -9.41 16.58
C TYR A 52 15.53 -10.68 16.91
N ASP A 53 16.41 -11.07 16.02
CA ASP A 53 17.26 -12.25 16.13
C ASP A 53 18.20 -12.12 17.34
N LEU A 54 18.05 -13.04 18.30
CA LEU A 54 18.81 -13.07 19.55
C LEU A 54 20.34 -13.11 19.33
N ASP A 55 20.80 -13.88 18.33
CA ASP A 55 22.22 -14.06 18.07
C ASP A 55 22.85 -12.86 17.34
N LYS A 56 22.05 -12.08 16.60
CA LYS A 56 22.49 -10.90 15.83
C LYS A 56 22.29 -9.59 16.58
N GLY A 57 21.41 -9.59 17.61
CA GLY A 57 21.04 -8.38 18.32
C GLY A 57 20.12 -7.46 17.51
N ILE A 58 19.87 -6.29 18.06
CA ILE A 58 19.08 -5.24 17.37
C ILE A 58 19.89 -4.70 16.19
N PRO A 59 19.31 -4.68 14.96
CA PRO A 59 19.96 -4.07 13.80
C PRO A 59 20.39 -2.62 14.07
N ALA A 60 21.56 -2.24 13.61
CA ALA A 60 22.13 -0.91 13.86
C ALA A 60 21.25 0.23 13.32
N GLU A 61 20.50 -0.02 12.23
CA GLU A 61 19.56 0.91 11.61
C GLU A 61 18.37 1.25 12.52
N LEU A 62 18.11 0.40 13.52
CA LEU A 62 17.01 0.58 14.50
C LEU A 62 17.50 1.19 15.83
N ASN A 63 18.79 1.45 15.97
CA ASN A 63 19.33 2.06 17.19
C ASN A 63 18.72 3.44 17.44
N GLY A 64 18.30 3.66 18.71
CA GLY A 64 17.65 4.91 19.14
C GLY A 64 16.14 4.96 18.85
N LEU A 65 15.60 4.03 18.06
CA LEU A 65 14.15 3.92 17.86
C LEU A 65 13.45 3.10 18.95
N ASP A 66 14.20 2.48 19.84
CA ASP A 66 13.74 1.85 21.06
C ASP A 66 13.33 2.86 22.18
N GLN A 67 13.66 4.15 21.98
CA GLN A 67 13.37 5.25 22.91
C GLN A 67 12.23 6.17 22.43
N VAL A 68 11.46 5.75 21.41
CA VAL A 68 10.28 6.51 20.95
C VAL A 68 9.21 6.55 22.03
N ASP A 69 8.45 7.64 22.10
CA ASP A 69 7.39 7.87 23.10
C ASP A 69 6.25 6.82 23.10
N GLN A 70 6.28 5.86 22.18
CA GLN A 70 5.32 4.75 22.11
C GLN A 70 5.86 3.53 22.88
N PRO A 71 5.04 2.85 23.68
CA PRO A 71 5.44 1.66 24.41
C PRO A 71 5.59 0.44 23.48
N VAL A 72 6.70 0.36 22.76
CA VAL A 72 7.04 -0.77 21.88
C VAL A 72 7.76 -1.85 22.70
N GLU A 73 7.28 -3.08 22.64
CA GLU A 73 7.95 -4.21 23.27
C GLU A 73 9.01 -4.81 22.35
N TRP A 74 10.28 -4.77 22.77
CA TRP A 74 11.41 -5.39 22.07
C TRP A 74 11.67 -6.79 22.57
N VAL A 75 11.56 -7.80 21.69
CA VAL A 75 11.61 -9.22 22.07
C VAL A 75 12.73 -9.92 21.31
N PRO A 76 13.80 -10.39 22.00
CA PRO A 76 14.79 -11.25 21.38
C PRO A 76 14.20 -12.63 21.10
N VAL A 77 14.34 -13.11 19.86
CA VAL A 77 13.79 -14.38 19.39
C VAL A 77 14.82 -15.20 18.62
N SER A 78 14.65 -16.52 18.57
CA SER A 78 15.54 -17.37 17.76
C SER A 78 15.30 -17.18 16.25
N ALA A 79 16.30 -17.51 15.45
CA ALA A 79 16.16 -17.54 13.98
C ALA A 79 15.00 -18.42 13.49
N ALA A 80 14.69 -19.51 14.23
CA ALA A 80 13.57 -20.38 13.93
C ALA A 80 12.20 -19.70 14.16
N VAL A 81 12.11 -18.79 15.13
CA VAL A 81 10.93 -17.95 15.36
C VAL A 81 10.77 -16.92 14.25
N ILE A 82 11.86 -16.25 13.86
CA ILE A 82 11.84 -15.33 12.71
C ILE A 82 11.32 -16.05 11.46
N ALA A 83 11.93 -17.19 11.10
CA ALA A 83 11.52 -17.97 9.93
C ALA A 83 10.05 -18.41 9.96
N LYS A 84 9.48 -18.64 11.14
CA LYS A 84 8.08 -19.02 11.29
C LYS A 84 7.11 -17.85 11.12
N CYS A 85 7.53 -16.65 11.47
CA CYS A 85 6.68 -15.45 11.45
C CYS A 85 6.85 -14.60 10.18
N THR A 86 7.69 -15.02 9.25
CA THR A 86 7.98 -14.32 7.99
C THR A 86 7.60 -15.16 6.77
N ASP A 87 7.38 -14.49 5.62
CA ASP A 87 6.94 -15.12 4.37
C ASP A 87 8.09 -15.28 3.35
N THR A 88 9.30 -14.85 3.70
CA THR A 88 10.47 -14.94 2.82
C THR A 88 11.29 -16.22 3.05
N LYS A 89 11.93 -16.71 1.99
CA LYS A 89 12.83 -17.90 2.08
C LYS A 89 14.09 -17.62 2.90
N THR A 90 14.56 -16.38 2.85
CA THR A 90 15.74 -15.89 3.58
C THR A 90 15.34 -14.66 4.38
N PRO A 91 14.71 -14.85 5.57
CA PRO A 91 14.21 -13.74 6.36
C PRO A 91 15.34 -12.86 6.88
N GLN A 92 15.07 -11.56 6.97
CA GLN A 92 15.92 -10.65 7.70
C GLN A 92 15.80 -10.90 9.21
N SER A 93 16.68 -10.28 9.99
CA SER A 93 16.81 -10.54 11.43
C SER A 93 15.74 -9.88 12.30
N VAL A 94 14.69 -9.29 11.70
CA VAL A 94 13.69 -8.52 12.45
C VAL A 94 12.34 -8.53 11.76
N PHE A 95 11.28 -8.56 12.56
CA PHE A 95 9.92 -8.23 12.13
C PHE A 95 9.19 -7.44 13.22
N ALA A 96 8.13 -6.74 12.88
CA ALA A 96 7.27 -6.04 13.82
C ALA A 96 5.81 -6.50 13.72
N ILE A 97 5.09 -6.43 14.83
CA ILE A 97 3.64 -6.57 14.90
C ILE A 97 3.05 -5.18 15.00
N VAL A 98 2.24 -4.82 14.03
CA VAL A 98 1.64 -3.49 13.91
C VAL A 98 0.12 -3.61 13.98
N ARG A 99 -0.52 -2.68 14.68
CA ARG A 99 -1.98 -2.59 14.75
C ARG A 99 -2.54 -1.91 13.50
N LYS A 100 -3.64 -2.43 12.99
CA LYS A 100 -4.39 -1.76 11.90
C LYS A 100 -5.11 -0.52 12.46
N GLU A 101 -5.04 0.57 11.73
CA GLU A 101 -5.84 1.75 12.07
C GLU A 101 -7.33 1.48 11.81
N GLU A 102 -8.17 1.94 12.72
CA GLU A 102 -9.63 1.80 12.62
C GLU A 102 -10.28 3.03 11.97
N ARG A 103 -9.60 4.18 11.97
CA ARG A 103 -10.14 5.42 11.42
C ARG A 103 -9.86 5.51 9.93
N SER A 104 -10.91 5.72 9.14
CA SER A 104 -10.77 6.01 7.72
C SER A 104 -10.22 7.43 7.52
N ALA A 105 -9.15 7.54 6.74
CA ALA A 105 -8.62 8.82 6.29
C ALA A 105 -9.43 9.43 5.12
N PHE A 106 -10.47 8.75 4.63
CA PHE A 106 -11.25 9.18 3.46
C PHE A 106 -11.89 10.57 3.62
N PRO A 107 -12.53 10.94 4.75
CA PRO A 107 -13.08 12.28 4.90
C PRO A 107 -12.02 13.39 4.78
N ALA A 108 -10.85 13.18 5.35
CA ALA A 108 -9.74 14.13 5.24
C ALA A 108 -9.20 14.23 3.81
N LEU A 109 -9.15 13.11 3.08
CA LEU A 109 -8.74 13.08 1.67
C LEU A 109 -9.70 13.88 0.77
N LEU A 110 -11.02 13.82 1.03
CA LEU A 110 -12.04 14.55 0.28
C LEU A 110 -11.94 16.08 0.43
N GLU A 111 -11.40 16.56 1.52
CA GLU A 111 -11.27 18.01 1.79
C GLU A 111 -9.95 18.60 1.25
N GLN A 112 -9.07 17.78 0.67
CA GLN A 112 -7.81 18.28 0.10
C GLN A 112 -8.07 18.94 -1.26
N PRO A 113 -7.75 20.22 -1.44
CA PRO A 113 -7.84 20.88 -2.74
C PRO A 113 -6.83 20.24 -3.71
N ASP A 114 -7.21 20.17 -4.97
CA ASP A 114 -6.36 19.68 -6.07
C ASP A 114 -5.70 18.30 -5.81
N ALA A 115 -6.36 17.44 -5.02
CA ALA A 115 -5.83 16.13 -4.66
C ALA A 115 -5.53 15.27 -5.90
N LEU A 116 -4.32 14.69 -5.95
CA LEU A 116 -3.98 13.60 -6.85
C LEU A 116 -4.21 12.30 -6.08
N VAL A 117 -5.12 11.45 -6.54
CA VAL A 117 -5.46 10.19 -5.89
C VAL A 117 -5.36 9.04 -6.88
N MET A 118 -4.74 7.95 -6.46
CA MET A 118 -4.73 6.71 -7.24
C MET A 118 -5.86 5.79 -6.77
N VAL A 119 -6.65 5.29 -7.69
CA VAL A 119 -7.78 4.38 -7.43
C VAL A 119 -7.54 3.06 -8.15
N LEU A 120 -7.57 1.96 -7.41
CA LEU A 120 -7.38 0.61 -7.93
C LEU A 120 -8.71 -0.16 -7.94
N ASP A 121 -9.14 -0.57 -9.11
CA ASP A 121 -10.35 -1.33 -9.34
C ASP A 121 -10.02 -2.79 -9.68
N GLY A 122 -9.91 -3.63 -8.66
CA GLY A 122 -9.67 -5.07 -8.82
C GLY A 122 -8.24 -5.45 -9.23
N VAL A 123 -7.23 -4.67 -8.92
CA VAL A 123 -5.81 -5.03 -9.14
C VAL A 123 -5.41 -6.19 -8.24
N GLN A 124 -5.14 -7.37 -8.83
CA GLN A 124 -5.03 -8.63 -8.09
C GLN A 124 -3.61 -9.02 -7.69
N ASP A 125 -2.57 -8.55 -8.38
CA ASP A 125 -1.20 -8.88 -7.99
C ASP A 125 -0.74 -8.02 -6.79
N PRO A 126 -0.34 -8.65 -5.66
CA PRO A 126 0.14 -7.92 -4.48
C PRO A 126 1.37 -7.05 -4.76
N GLY A 127 2.22 -7.46 -5.70
CA GLY A 127 3.39 -6.70 -6.13
C GLY A 127 3.00 -5.43 -6.87
N ASN A 128 1.99 -5.50 -7.77
CA ASN A 128 1.46 -4.34 -8.47
C ASN A 128 0.85 -3.34 -7.47
N VAL A 129 -0.02 -3.81 -6.56
CA VAL A 129 -0.64 -2.95 -5.54
C VAL A 129 0.44 -2.22 -4.73
N GLY A 130 1.43 -2.94 -4.20
CA GLY A 130 2.51 -2.32 -3.42
C GLY A 130 3.37 -1.36 -4.24
N THR A 131 3.69 -1.69 -5.49
CA THR A 131 4.45 -0.82 -6.39
C THR A 131 3.67 0.45 -6.74
N ILE A 132 2.35 0.35 -6.93
CA ILE A 132 1.48 1.52 -7.19
C ILE A 132 1.47 2.45 -5.97
N ILE A 133 1.33 1.90 -4.76
CA ILE A 133 1.38 2.69 -3.52
C ILE A 133 2.72 3.43 -3.42
N ARG A 134 3.83 2.75 -3.71
CA ARG A 134 5.16 3.37 -3.73
C ARG A 134 5.29 4.47 -4.79
N SER A 135 4.75 4.26 -5.98
CA SER A 135 4.76 5.28 -7.04
C SER A 135 3.89 6.48 -6.69
N ALA A 136 2.75 6.25 -6.02
CA ALA A 136 1.85 7.30 -5.55
C ALA A 136 2.54 8.19 -4.50
N ASP A 137 3.20 7.58 -3.52
CA ASP A 137 4.02 8.29 -2.52
C ASP A 137 5.11 9.13 -3.21
N ALA A 138 5.91 8.52 -4.07
CA ALA A 138 7.00 9.19 -4.78
C ALA A 138 6.54 10.35 -5.67
N ALA A 139 5.32 10.30 -6.20
CA ALA A 139 4.72 11.37 -7.01
C ALA A 139 3.97 12.43 -6.18
N GLY A 140 3.95 12.31 -4.85
CA GLY A 140 3.23 13.23 -3.98
C GLY A 140 1.71 13.12 -4.06
N ALA A 141 1.19 11.92 -4.34
CA ALA A 141 -0.24 11.69 -4.32
C ALA A 141 -0.81 11.86 -2.90
N ALA A 142 -2.03 12.36 -2.81
CA ALA A 142 -2.74 12.58 -1.54
C ALA A 142 -3.21 11.28 -0.89
N GLY A 143 -3.33 10.20 -1.67
CA GLY A 143 -3.71 8.88 -1.16
C GLY A 143 -3.94 7.85 -2.25
N VAL A 144 -4.20 6.61 -1.82
CA VAL A 144 -4.53 5.48 -2.68
C VAL A 144 -5.83 4.85 -2.19
N ILE A 145 -6.74 4.50 -3.12
CA ILE A 145 -7.98 3.78 -2.81
C ILE A 145 -7.91 2.40 -3.43
N LEU A 146 -8.17 1.38 -2.63
CA LEU A 146 -8.28 -0.01 -3.05
C LEU A 146 -9.75 -0.41 -3.09
N GLY A 147 -10.30 -0.58 -4.27
CA GLY A 147 -11.63 -1.13 -4.50
C GLY A 147 -11.71 -2.63 -4.19
N HIS A 148 -12.91 -3.16 -4.15
CA HIS A 148 -13.13 -4.59 -3.98
C HIS A 148 -12.45 -5.39 -5.09
N GLY A 149 -11.93 -6.57 -4.74
CA GLY A 149 -11.19 -7.44 -5.67
C GLY A 149 -9.70 -7.13 -5.78
N CYS A 150 -9.20 -6.04 -5.20
CA CYS A 150 -7.78 -5.79 -5.08
C CYS A 150 -7.09 -6.80 -4.14
N ALA A 151 -5.79 -7.01 -4.35
CA ALA A 151 -4.98 -7.75 -3.40
C ALA A 151 -5.06 -7.11 -2.01
N ASP A 152 -4.97 -7.95 -0.99
CA ASP A 152 -5.00 -7.51 0.41
C ASP A 152 -3.82 -6.57 0.71
N LEU A 153 -4.14 -5.38 1.18
CA LEU A 153 -3.17 -4.35 1.54
C LEU A 153 -2.11 -4.88 2.51
N TYR A 154 -2.53 -5.66 3.49
CA TYR A 154 -1.66 -6.20 4.54
C TYR A 154 -1.09 -7.59 4.23
N ASN A 155 -1.19 -8.04 2.97
CA ASN A 155 -0.45 -9.23 2.52
C ASN A 155 1.05 -8.94 2.62
N PRO A 156 1.87 -9.86 3.15
CA PRO A 156 3.32 -9.66 3.29
C PRO A 156 4.03 -9.22 1.99
N LYS A 157 3.62 -9.76 0.83
CA LYS A 157 4.16 -9.36 -0.47
C LYS A 157 3.77 -7.93 -0.83
N THR A 158 2.52 -7.52 -0.56
CA THR A 158 2.07 -6.13 -0.76
C THR A 158 2.91 -5.18 0.07
N ILE A 159 2.99 -5.41 1.40
CA ILE A 159 3.75 -4.57 2.33
C ILE A 159 5.20 -4.42 1.87
N ARG A 160 5.88 -5.53 1.54
CA ARG A 160 7.27 -5.46 1.06
C ARG A 160 7.41 -4.63 -0.22
N SER A 161 6.46 -4.75 -1.13
CA SER A 161 6.50 -4.03 -2.41
C SER A 161 6.28 -2.52 -2.25
N THR A 162 5.67 -2.06 -1.15
CA THR A 162 5.55 -0.62 -0.85
C THR A 162 6.85 0.03 -0.46
N MET A 163 7.85 -0.73 0.02
CA MET A 163 9.13 -0.21 0.52
C MET A 163 8.97 0.90 1.58
N GLY A 164 7.92 0.81 2.43
CA GLY A 164 7.66 1.79 3.50
C GLY A 164 6.58 2.82 3.16
N SER A 165 6.28 3.06 1.89
CA SER A 165 5.28 4.05 1.47
C SER A 165 3.88 3.83 2.04
N LEU A 166 3.56 2.60 2.50
CA LEU A 166 2.33 2.31 3.24
C LEU A 166 2.17 3.19 4.50
N PHE A 167 3.27 3.67 5.06
CA PHE A 167 3.30 4.48 6.27
C PHE A 167 3.35 5.99 6.01
N HIS A 168 3.46 6.42 4.73
CA HIS A 168 3.67 7.82 4.35
C HIS A 168 2.40 8.50 3.83
N LEU A 169 1.49 7.74 3.22
CA LEU A 169 0.25 8.27 2.67
C LEU A 169 -0.95 7.39 3.03
N PRO A 170 -2.15 7.96 3.11
CA PRO A 170 -3.36 7.18 3.40
C PRO A 170 -3.65 6.17 2.28
N VAL A 171 -3.85 4.91 2.67
CA VAL A 171 -4.35 3.85 1.79
C VAL A 171 -5.69 3.37 2.33
N ILE A 172 -6.75 3.53 1.54
CA ILE A 172 -8.13 3.34 1.96
C ILE A 172 -8.72 2.14 1.19
N GLU A 173 -9.24 1.15 1.91
CA GLU A 173 -10.00 0.03 1.34
C GLU A 173 -11.50 0.35 1.41
N GLY A 174 -12.24 0.13 0.31
CA GLY A 174 -13.69 0.36 0.33
C GLY A 174 -14.41 0.10 -1.00
N SER A 175 -15.73 0.27 -1.01
CA SER A 175 -16.56 0.18 -2.21
C SER A 175 -16.35 1.40 -3.09
N LEU A 176 -15.88 1.21 -4.32
CA LEU A 176 -15.74 2.30 -5.28
C LEU A 176 -17.09 2.92 -5.65
N GLU A 177 -18.18 2.14 -5.62
CA GLU A 177 -19.55 2.61 -5.87
C GLU A 177 -20.02 3.61 -4.79
N GLU A 178 -19.46 3.53 -3.58
CA GLU A 178 -19.76 4.46 -2.48
C GLU A 178 -18.79 5.64 -2.43
N LEU A 179 -17.50 5.41 -2.68
CA LEU A 179 -16.44 6.41 -2.50
C LEU A 179 -16.34 7.38 -3.69
N LEU A 180 -16.42 6.89 -4.93
CA LEU A 180 -16.24 7.72 -6.11
C LEU A 180 -17.32 8.79 -6.31
N PRO A 181 -18.63 8.52 -6.07
CA PRO A 181 -19.65 9.58 -6.11
C PRO A 181 -19.41 10.69 -5.09
N GLN A 182 -18.88 10.36 -3.90
CA GLN A 182 -18.54 11.37 -2.90
C GLN A 182 -17.38 12.25 -3.37
N ALA A 183 -16.35 11.64 -3.97
CA ALA A 183 -15.22 12.39 -4.56
C ALA A 183 -15.71 13.35 -5.67
N LYS A 184 -16.57 12.88 -6.58
CA LYS A 184 -17.16 13.71 -7.63
C LYS A 184 -17.98 14.87 -7.07
N SER A 185 -18.72 14.65 -6.00
CA SER A 185 -19.51 15.72 -5.35
C SER A 185 -18.62 16.83 -4.76
N LYS A 186 -17.34 16.53 -4.50
CA LYS A 186 -16.29 17.47 -4.05
C LYS A 186 -15.47 18.03 -5.20
N GLY A 187 -15.83 17.75 -6.45
CA GLY A 187 -15.17 18.29 -7.64
C GLY A 187 -14.00 17.45 -8.17
N ALA A 188 -13.81 16.24 -7.67
CA ALA A 188 -12.79 15.33 -8.20
C ALA A 188 -13.17 14.85 -9.62
N ARG A 189 -12.22 14.92 -10.53
CA ARG A 189 -12.32 14.38 -11.90
C ARG A 189 -11.77 12.96 -11.91
N LEU A 190 -12.57 12.00 -12.38
CA LEU A 190 -12.20 10.59 -12.46
C LEU A 190 -11.67 10.26 -13.85
N LEU A 191 -10.41 9.88 -13.96
CA LEU A 191 -9.75 9.51 -15.20
C LEU A 191 -9.33 8.05 -15.17
N SER A 192 -9.71 7.28 -16.19
CA SER A 192 -9.25 5.90 -16.36
C SER A 192 -8.22 5.76 -17.48
N THR A 193 -7.56 4.61 -17.54
CA THR A 193 -6.78 4.20 -18.70
C THR A 193 -7.57 3.25 -19.58
N SER A 194 -7.52 3.47 -20.90
CA SER A 194 -8.09 2.54 -21.89
C SER A 194 -7.25 2.56 -23.15
N LEU A 195 -7.09 1.40 -23.78
CA LEU A 195 -6.44 1.30 -25.09
C LEU A 195 -7.27 1.96 -26.21
N ASP A 196 -8.60 2.00 -26.02
CA ASP A 196 -9.55 2.61 -26.97
C ASP A 196 -9.77 4.12 -26.74
N ALA A 197 -9.07 4.72 -25.75
CA ALA A 197 -9.19 6.15 -25.49
C ALA A 197 -8.63 6.97 -26.65
N SER A 198 -9.26 8.12 -26.91
CA SER A 198 -8.80 9.07 -27.94
C SER A 198 -7.83 10.12 -27.41
N LEU A 199 -7.77 10.33 -26.09
CA LEU A 199 -6.95 11.34 -25.46
C LEU A 199 -5.64 10.74 -24.92
N SER A 200 -4.52 11.33 -25.30
CA SER A 200 -3.22 10.97 -24.73
C SER A 200 -3.11 11.52 -23.30
N CYS A 201 -2.51 10.73 -22.40
CA CYS A 201 -2.21 11.17 -21.04
C CYS A 201 -1.30 12.42 -20.98
N TYR A 202 -0.58 12.71 -22.04
CA TYR A 202 0.31 13.87 -22.15
C TYR A 202 -0.39 15.15 -22.61
N THR A 203 -1.63 15.08 -23.09
CA THR A 203 -2.39 16.23 -23.62
C THR A 203 -3.53 16.68 -22.71
N ILE A 204 -3.87 15.88 -21.71
CA ILE A 204 -4.92 16.20 -20.74
C ILE A 204 -4.37 17.04 -19.59
N ASP A 205 -5.18 17.96 -19.05
CA ASP A 205 -4.81 18.76 -17.88
C ASP A 205 -5.03 17.94 -16.59
N LEU A 206 -3.96 17.73 -15.82
CA LEU A 206 -3.94 16.95 -14.58
C LEU A 206 -3.68 17.84 -13.33
N ARG A 207 -3.78 19.16 -13.44
CA ARG A 207 -3.47 20.10 -12.35
C ARG A 207 -4.55 20.20 -11.29
N ALA A 208 -5.82 20.16 -11.67
CA ALA A 208 -6.95 20.14 -10.75
C ALA A 208 -7.07 18.79 -10.01
N SER A 209 -8.01 18.71 -9.07
CA SER A 209 -8.31 17.46 -8.34
C SER A 209 -8.57 16.32 -9.31
N THR A 210 -7.66 15.35 -9.33
CA THR A 210 -7.65 14.26 -10.32
C THR A 210 -7.49 12.92 -9.62
N TRP A 211 -8.43 12.01 -9.88
CA TRP A 211 -8.44 10.65 -9.36
C TRP A 211 -8.19 9.68 -10.51
N LEU A 212 -7.00 9.11 -10.56
CA LEU A 212 -6.55 8.21 -11.61
C LEU A 212 -7.01 6.79 -11.30
N VAL A 213 -7.84 6.20 -12.16
CA VAL A 213 -8.42 4.87 -11.98
C VAL A 213 -7.70 3.85 -12.84
N ILE A 214 -7.12 2.86 -12.19
CA ILE A 214 -6.47 1.70 -12.83
C ILE A 214 -7.28 0.46 -12.53
N GLY A 215 -7.58 -0.29 -13.57
CA GLY A 215 -8.36 -1.52 -13.49
C GLY A 215 -7.52 -2.79 -13.31
N ASN A 216 -8.22 -3.90 -13.26
CA ASN A 216 -7.66 -5.26 -13.26
C ASN A 216 -6.76 -5.48 -14.49
N GLU A 217 -5.71 -6.27 -14.31
CA GLU A 217 -4.68 -6.52 -15.33
C GLU A 217 -5.24 -7.17 -16.61
N GLY A 218 -6.29 -7.99 -16.49
CA GLY A 218 -6.90 -8.70 -17.63
C GLY A 218 -8.24 -8.13 -18.08
N GLN A 219 -9.01 -7.54 -17.18
CA GLN A 219 -10.40 -7.11 -17.45
C GLN A 219 -10.55 -5.58 -17.53
N GLY A 220 -9.53 -4.82 -17.14
CA GLY A 220 -9.64 -3.37 -17.02
C GLY A 220 -10.51 -2.95 -15.82
N ILE A 221 -11.11 -1.76 -15.91
CA ILE A 221 -12.03 -1.26 -14.89
C ILE A 221 -13.39 -1.95 -14.97
N SER A 222 -14.05 -2.14 -13.84
CA SER A 222 -15.40 -2.73 -13.77
C SER A 222 -16.43 -1.87 -14.51
N ALA A 223 -17.51 -2.50 -14.98
CA ALA A 223 -18.61 -1.77 -15.62
C ALA A 223 -19.28 -0.74 -14.68
N ALA A 224 -19.27 -0.98 -13.37
CA ALA A 224 -19.74 -0.03 -12.38
C ALA A 224 -18.85 1.20 -12.32
N THR A 225 -17.56 1.03 -12.22
CA THR A 225 -16.56 2.11 -12.22
C THR A 225 -16.54 2.87 -13.54
N ALA A 226 -16.63 2.18 -14.70
CA ALA A 226 -16.64 2.79 -16.02
C ALA A 226 -17.79 3.81 -16.21
N ARG A 227 -18.95 3.57 -15.60
CA ARG A 227 -20.07 4.53 -15.64
C ARG A 227 -19.86 5.80 -14.84
N MET A 228 -18.90 5.79 -13.90
CA MET A 228 -18.58 6.93 -13.04
C MET A 228 -17.40 7.77 -13.55
N VAL A 229 -16.54 7.16 -14.36
CA VAL A 229 -15.37 7.83 -14.96
C VAL A 229 -15.82 8.96 -15.91
N ASP A 230 -15.15 10.09 -15.82
CA ASP A 230 -15.45 11.27 -16.65
C ASP A 230 -14.77 11.18 -18.01
N GLU A 231 -13.52 10.70 -18.05
CA GLU A 231 -12.73 10.55 -19.27
C GLU A 231 -11.78 9.36 -19.18
N SER A 232 -11.39 8.85 -20.35
CA SER A 232 -10.33 7.84 -20.46
C SER A 232 -9.15 8.37 -21.25
N VAL A 233 -7.95 7.98 -20.84
CA VAL A 233 -6.70 8.34 -21.49
C VAL A 233 -5.92 7.10 -21.91
N PHE A 234 -5.10 7.23 -22.95
CA PHE A 234 -4.12 6.21 -23.30
C PHE A 234 -2.68 6.71 -23.08
N ILE A 235 -1.78 5.79 -22.84
CA ILE A 235 -0.35 6.04 -22.81
C ILE A 235 0.20 5.73 -24.21
N PRO A 236 0.75 6.70 -24.95
CA PRO A 236 1.30 6.45 -26.28
C PRO A 236 2.45 5.45 -26.24
N MET A 237 2.34 4.40 -27.02
CA MET A 237 3.38 3.39 -27.18
C MET A 237 3.87 3.35 -28.63
N GLN A 238 5.18 3.29 -28.86
CA GLN A 238 5.78 3.27 -30.19
C GLN A 238 6.22 1.87 -30.63
N GLY A 239 6.24 0.92 -29.69
CA GLY A 239 6.63 -0.46 -29.93
C GLY A 239 5.45 -1.36 -30.29
N GLN A 240 5.68 -2.68 -30.25
CA GLN A 240 4.67 -3.69 -30.56
C GLN A 240 3.93 -4.21 -29.29
N ALA A 241 4.25 -3.69 -28.11
CA ALA A 241 3.55 -4.05 -26.89
C ALA A 241 2.11 -3.53 -26.90
N GLU A 242 1.14 -4.38 -26.60
CA GLU A 242 -0.28 -4.00 -26.57
C GLU A 242 -0.64 -3.16 -25.34
N SER A 243 0.00 -3.41 -24.20
CA SER A 243 -0.26 -2.71 -22.95
C SER A 243 0.98 -2.66 -22.05
N LEU A 244 0.93 -1.83 -21.02
CA LEU A 244 1.88 -1.81 -19.91
C LEU A 244 1.32 -2.58 -18.71
N ASN A 245 2.22 -3.13 -17.89
CA ASN A 245 1.86 -3.62 -16.57
C ASN A 245 1.13 -2.50 -15.78
N ALA A 246 0.12 -2.86 -14.97
CA ALA A 246 -0.72 -1.91 -14.24
C ALA A 246 0.09 -0.93 -13.36
N ALA A 247 1.13 -1.43 -12.67
CA ALA A 247 1.98 -0.57 -11.85
C ALA A 247 2.84 0.38 -12.70
N MET A 248 3.32 -0.07 -13.86
CA MET A 248 4.07 0.78 -14.79
C MET A 248 3.18 1.88 -15.38
N ALA A 249 1.97 1.53 -15.83
CA ALA A 249 0.99 2.50 -16.33
C ALA A 249 0.64 3.55 -15.26
N SER A 250 0.37 3.09 -14.03
CA SER A 250 0.13 3.98 -12.88
C SER A 250 1.29 4.94 -12.65
N THR A 251 2.53 4.44 -12.70
CA THR A 251 3.73 5.26 -12.49
C THR A 251 3.83 6.36 -13.56
N VAL A 252 3.62 6.02 -14.84
CA VAL A 252 3.65 7.01 -15.94
C VAL A 252 2.64 8.12 -15.70
N LEU A 253 1.39 7.79 -15.36
CA LEU A 253 0.32 8.77 -15.12
C LEU A 253 0.60 9.64 -13.89
N LEU A 254 1.04 9.04 -12.79
CA LEU A 254 1.37 9.75 -11.55
C LEU A 254 2.49 10.77 -11.78
N PHE A 255 3.56 10.37 -12.47
CA PHE A 255 4.69 11.26 -12.74
C PHE A 255 4.35 12.33 -13.79
N GLU A 256 3.47 12.04 -14.76
CA GLU A 256 2.95 13.08 -15.66
C GLU A 256 2.09 14.09 -14.87
N ALA A 257 1.22 13.64 -13.98
CA ALA A 257 0.45 14.52 -13.12
C ALA A 257 1.36 15.38 -12.22
N MET A 258 2.39 14.78 -11.63
CA MET A 258 3.40 15.50 -10.82
C MET A 258 4.12 16.55 -11.69
N ARG A 259 4.55 16.21 -12.91
CA ARG A 259 5.23 17.13 -13.82
C ARG A 259 4.37 18.36 -14.16
N GLN A 260 3.05 18.18 -14.32
CA GLN A 260 2.14 19.29 -14.65
C GLN A 260 1.85 20.19 -13.44
N ARG A 261 2.01 19.70 -12.24
CA ARG A 261 1.70 20.38 -10.97
C ARG A 261 2.89 21.16 -10.40
N ASN A 262 4.10 20.86 -10.89
CA ASN A 262 5.36 21.56 -10.58
C ASN A 262 5.73 22.51 -11.72
#